data_339bc9075afaaa845cd82805ef1b1e8a
#
_entry.id   339bc9075afaaa845cd82805ef1b1e8a
#
_cell.length_a   1.000
_cell.length_b   1.000
_cell.length_c   1.000
_cell.angle_alpha   90.00
_cell.angle_beta   90.00
_cell.angle_gamma   90.00
#
_symmetry.space_group_name_H-M   'P 1'
#
loop_
_entity.id
_entity.type
_entity.pdbx_description
1 polymer ?
#
loop_
_entity_poly.entity_id
_entity_poly.type
_entity_poly.pdbx_seq_one_letter_code
_entity_poly.pdbx_strand_id
1 'polypeptide(L)'
;GPITQYVIDNVLVYNALIGKDSNDFKSKAVPKIDLEVLKNSTYEGKRFGAIRGFLDDSLYNDAVDLIKTKGAEIVVVDPKDQALPGFLRLLNLDMQADLPLYFENFSSKNNVFNGVQSIIDFNNGDSLNRVPYGQKIFQGIVSDTATKKEFKEIKNIIKANGRAYFELMM
;
A
#
# COMPACT_ATOMS: atom_id res chain seq x y z
N GLY A 1 -7.37 3.80 1.33
CA GLY A 1 -8.67 3.99 0.68
C GLY A 1 -9.69 4.58 1.64
N PRO A 2 -10.88 4.96 1.18
CA PRO A 2 -11.92 5.50 2.06
C PRO A 2 -12.38 4.46 3.09
N ILE A 3 -12.69 4.93 4.31
CA ILE A 3 -13.27 4.12 5.38
C ILE A 3 -14.66 4.67 5.66
N THR A 4 -15.69 3.85 5.47
CA THR A 4 -17.09 4.24 5.58
C THR A 4 -17.90 3.16 6.29
N GLN A 5 -19.07 3.51 6.80
CA GLN A 5 -19.96 2.56 7.45
C GLN A 5 -20.64 1.61 6.43
N TYR A 6 -20.95 2.13 5.24
CA TYR A 6 -21.62 1.36 4.20
C TYR A 6 -20.75 1.26 2.95
N VAL A 7 -20.84 0.11 2.25
CA VAL A 7 -20.12 -0.14 1.00
C VAL A 7 -20.50 0.88 -0.10
N ILE A 8 -21.78 1.28 -0.16
CA ILE A 8 -22.25 2.27 -1.14
C ILE A 8 -21.53 3.61 -0.94
N ASP A 9 -21.41 4.09 0.30
CA ASP A 9 -20.70 5.34 0.59
C ASP A 9 -19.22 5.23 0.22
N ASN A 10 -18.61 4.06 0.44
CA ASN A 10 -17.24 3.79 0.03
C ASN A 10 -17.08 3.93 -1.49
N VAL A 11 -18.01 3.36 -2.26
CA VAL A 11 -18.00 3.45 -3.73
C VAL A 11 -18.24 4.88 -4.22
N LEU A 12 -19.10 5.65 -3.56
CA LEU A 12 -19.32 7.07 -3.89
C LEU A 12 -18.01 7.87 -3.71
N VAL A 13 -17.34 7.70 -2.57
CA VAL A 13 -16.05 8.36 -2.32
C VAL A 13 -14.97 7.86 -3.29
N TYR A 14 -14.89 6.55 -3.53
CA TYR A 14 -13.99 5.98 -4.52
C TYR A 14 -14.21 6.60 -5.90
N ASN A 15 -15.46 6.66 -6.38
CA ASN A 15 -15.81 7.23 -7.67
C ASN A 15 -15.51 8.73 -7.80
N ALA A 16 -15.42 9.45 -6.67
CA ALA A 16 -14.98 10.84 -6.64
C ALA A 16 -13.46 11.01 -6.68
N LEU A 17 -12.72 10.03 -6.13
CA LEU A 17 -11.27 10.09 -6.02
C LEU A 17 -10.52 9.52 -7.23
N ILE A 18 -11.14 8.60 -7.97
CA ILE A 18 -10.47 7.96 -9.12
C ILE A 18 -10.31 8.94 -10.28
N GLY A 19 -9.21 8.80 -10.96
CA GLY A 19 -8.89 9.59 -12.15
C GLY A 19 -7.45 9.43 -12.54
N LYS A 20 -7.09 9.93 -13.71
CA LYS A 20 -5.70 10.04 -14.12
C LYS A 20 -5.21 11.43 -13.75
N ASP A 21 -4.20 11.51 -12.90
CA ASP A 21 -3.44 12.72 -12.62
C ASP A 21 -2.27 12.82 -13.60
N SER A 22 -2.16 13.93 -14.33
CA SER A 22 -1.05 14.18 -15.25
C SER A 22 0.29 14.36 -14.53
N ASN A 23 0.27 14.75 -13.26
CA ASN A 23 1.46 14.96 -12.44
C ASN A 23 1.92 13.68 -11.72
N ASP A 24 1.10 12.62 -11.71
CA ASP A 24 1.46 11.31 -11.18
C ASP A 24 1.52 10.28 -12.32
N PHE A 25 2.74 9.97 -12.77
CA PHE A 25 2.98 9.00 -13.84
C PHE A 25 2.54 7.56 -13.49
N LYS A 26 2.30 7.26 -12.22
CA LYS A 26 1.78 5.95 -11.76
C LYS A 26 0.26 5.92 -11.74
N SER A 27 -0.40 7.07 -11.75
CA SER A 27 -1.86 7.13 -11.78
C SER A 27 -2.41 6.58 -13.09
N LYS A 28 -3.53 5.91 -13.03
CA LYS A 28 -4.19 5.30 -14.20
C LYS A 28 -5.66 5.69 -14.23
N ALA A 29 -6.17 5.91 -15.43
CA ALA A 29 -7.60 5.98 -15.61
C ALA A 29 -8.21 4.61 -15.31
N VAL A 30 -9.17 4.58 -14.39
CA VAL A 30 -9.96 3.39 -14.05
C VAL A 30 -11.43 3.72 -14.20
N PRO A 31 -12.28 2.76 -14.59
CA PRO A 31 -13.71 2.99 -14.73
C PRO A 31 -14.35 3.23 -13.35
N LYS A 32 -15.40 4.06 -13.33
CA LYS A 32 -16.26 4.19 -12.15
C LYS A 32 -16.99 2.88 -11.88
N ILE A 33 -17.21 2.60 -10.61
CA ILE A 33 -18.07 1.47 -10.20
C ILE A 33 -19.52 1.92 -10.36
N ASP A 34 -20.30 1.16 -11.12
CA ASP A 34 -21.74 1.38 -11.26
C ASP A 34 -22.47 0.89 -10.00
N LEU A 35 -23.21 1.80 -9.37
CA LEU A 35 -23.96 1.49 -8.15
C LEU A 35 -25.10 0.49 -8.38
N GLU A 36 -25.71 0.50 -9.56
CA GLU A 36 -26.78 -0.45 -9.87
C GLU A 36 -26.22 -1.87 -10.05
N VAL A 37 -25.05 -2.01 -10.67
CA VAL A 37 -24.34 -3.29 -10.73
C VAL A 37 -23.97 -3.78 -9.33
N LEU A 38 -23.52 -2.87 -8.45
CA LEU A 38 -23.19 -3.23 -7.08
C LEU A 38 -24.40 -3.73 -6.29
N LYS A 39 -25.54 -3.04 -6.37
CA LYS A 39 -26.78 -3.41 -5.68
C LYS A 39 -27.34 -4.77 -6.14
N ASN A 40 -27.17 -5.07 -7.42
CA ASN A 40 -27.68 -6.30 -8.03
C ASN A 40 -26.64 -7.42 -8.09
N SER A 41 -25.44 -7.22 -7.53
CA SER A 41 -24.41 -8.26 -7.51
C SER A 41 -24.76 -9.38 -6.53
N THR A 42 -24.38 -10.62 -6.88
CA THR A 42 -24.58 -11.79 -6.04
C THR A 42 -23.23 -12.43 -5.70
N TYR A 43 -23.22 -13.29 -4.71
CA TYR A 43 -22.07 -14.13 -4.38
C TYR A 43 -22.07 -15.46 -5.14
N GLU A 44 -23.17 -15.78 -5.80
CA GLU A 44 -23.35 -17.04 -6.53
C GLU A 44 -22.26 -17.21 -7.61
N GLY A 45 -21.64 -18.37 -7.63
CA GLY A 45 -20.55 -18.68 -8.55
C GLY A 45 -19.24 -17.96 -8.31
N LYS A 46 -19.13 -17.12 -7.26
CA LYS A 46 -17.88 -16.48 -6.87
C LYS A 46 -17.11 -17.33 -5.86
N ARG A 47 -15.78 -17.33 -5.98
CA ARG A 47 -14.89 -18.08 -5.11
C ARG A 47 -14.09 -17.14 -4.22
N PHE A 48 -14.08 -17.40 -2.91
CA PHE A 48 -13.37 -16.61 -1.91
C PHE A 48 -12.36 -17.47 -1.15
N GLY A 49 -11.16 -16.93 -0.92
CA GLY A 49 -10.19 -17.53 -0.03
C GLY A 49 -10.47 -17.13 1.43
N ALA A 50 -10.67 -18.11 2.31
CA ALA A 50 -10.74 -17.90 3.75
C ALA A 50 -9.41 -18.28 4.40
N ILE A 51 -8.81 -17.35 5.15
CA ILE A 51 -7.53 -17.59 5.81
C ILE A 51 -7.75 -18.46 7.05
N ARG A 52 -7.14 -19.67 7.06
CA ARG A 52 -7.30 -20.64 8.14
C ARG A 52 -7.05 -20.07 9.52
N GLY A 53 -5.97 -19.30 9.69
CA GLY A 53 -5.60 -18.75 10.98
C GLY A 53 -6.59 -17.74 11.58
N PHE A 54 -7.59 -17.29 10.81
CA PHE A 54 -8.63 -16.39 11.29
C PHE A 54 -9.98 -17.09 11.52
N LEU A 55 -10.11 -18.38 11.18
CA LEU A 55 -11.39 -19.09 11.34
C LEU A 55 -11.78 -19.36 12.80
N ASP A 56 -10.85 -19.23 13.74
CA ASP A 56 -11.13 -19.30 15.18
C ASP A 56 -11.70 -17.97 15.72
N ASP A 57 -11.61 -16.87 14.97
CA ASP A 57 -12.30 -15.62 15.29
C ASP A 57 -13.78 -15.72 14.88
N SER A 58 -14.69 -15.56 15.84
CA SER A 58 -16.12 -15.75 15.60
C SER A 58 -16.69 -14.78 14.56
N LEU A 59 -16.28 -13.52 14.58
CA LEU A 59 -16.76 -12.50 13.61
C LEU A 59 -16.30 -12.81 12.19
N TYR A 60 -15.05 -13.26 12.04
CA TYR A 60 -14.51 -13.67 10.74
C TYR A 60 -15.23 -14.91 10.23
N ASN A 61 -15.41 -15.93 11.08
CA ASN A 61 -16.09 -17.17 10.71
C ASN A 61 -17.56 -16.92 10.32
N ASP A 62 -18.28 -16.11 11.10
CA ASP A 62 -19.67 -15.74 10.82
C ASP A 62 -19.79 -15.01 9.46
N ALA A 63 -18.83 -14.14 9.12
CA ALA A 63 -18.78 -13.48 7.83
C ALA A 63 -18.53 -14.47 6.69
N VAL A 64 -17.61 -15.44 6.87
CA VAL A 64 -17.33 -16.50 5.89
C VAL A 64 -18.56 -17.37 5.68
N ASP A 65 -19.25 -17.78 6.75
CA ASP A 65 -20.47 -18.59 6.67
C ASP A 65 -21.61 -17.81 5.99
N LEU A 66 -21.77 -16.53 6.29
CA LEU A 66 -22.75 -15.67 5.63
C LEU A 66 -22.52 -15.63 4.12
N ILE A 67 -21.28 -15.40 3.66
CA ILE A 67 -20.94 -15.37 2.22
C ILE A 67 -21.22 -16.72 1.58
N LYS A 68 -20.91 -17.82 2.26
CA LYS A 68 -21.21 -19.18 1.82
C LYS A 68 -22.70 -19.45 1.67
N THR A 69 -23.52 -19.02 2.65
CA THR A 69 -24.99 -19.15 2.57
C THR A 69 -25.61 -18.33 1.44
N LYS A 70 -24.90 -17.32 0.94
CA LYS A 70 -25.28 -16.51 -0.23
C LYS A 70 -24.80 -17.09 -1.56
N GLY A 71 -24.31 -18.32 -1.59
CA GLY A 71 -23.96 -19.06 -2.81
C GLY A 71 -22.51 -18.94 -3.25
N ALA A 72 -21.62 -18.38 -2.42
CA ALA A 72 -20.19 -18.36 -2.71
C ALA A 72 -19.54 -19.72 -2.42
N GLU A 73 -18.53 -20.07 -3.21
CA GLU A 73 -17.57 -21.13 -2.90
C GLU A 73 -16.49 -20.59 -1.95
N ILE A 74 -16.25 -21.28 -0.85
CA ILE A 74 -15.19 -20.91 0.09
C ILE A 74 -14.03 -21.92 -0.02
N VAL A 75 -12.83 -21.39 -0.27
CA VAL A 75 -11.58 -22.18 -0.28
C VAL A 75 -10.76 -21.73 0.92
N VAL A 76 -10.48 -22.67 1.83
CA VAL A 76 -9.60 -22.37 2.96
C VAL A 76 -8.16 -22.34 2.48
N VAL A 77 -7.48 -21.23 2.75
CA VAL A 77 -6.09 -20.99 2.35
C VAL A 77 -5.19 -20.83 3.58
N ASP A 78 -3.97 -21.34 3.46
CA ASP A 78 -2.92 -21.20 4.47
C ASP A 78 -1.80 -20.32 3.92
N PRO A 79 -1.89 -18.98 4.11
CA PRO A 79 -0.83 -18.10 3.68
C PRO A 79 0.48 -18.46 4.37
N LYS A 80 1.52 -18.72 3.59
CA LYS A 80 2.86 -18.94 4.13
C LYS A 80 3.55 -17.59 4.28
N ASP A 81 4.41 -17.46 5.28
CA ASP A 81 5.26 -16.29 5.40
C ASP A 81 6.09 -16.12 4.13
N GLN A 82 5.95 -14.97 3.49
CA GLN A 82 6.70 -14.64 2.30
C GLN A 82 7.81 -13.66 2.64
N ALA A 83 9.03 -14.10 2.52
CA ALA A 83 10.17 -13.21 2.61
C ALA A 83 10.21 -12.27 1.39
N LEU A 84 10.26 -10.97 1.66
CA LEU A 84 10.48 -9.93 0.65
C LEU A 84 11.87 -9.29 0.86
N PRO A 85 12.96 -10.00 0.48
CA PRO A 85 14.31 -9.53 0.72
C PRO A 85 14.54 -8.19 0.02
N GLY A 86 15.05 -7.23 0.78
CA GLY A 86 15.29 -5.87 0.27
C GLY A 86 14.08 -4.94 0.26
N PHE A 87 12.91 -5.35 0.80
CA PHE A 87 11.71 -4.50 0.79
C PHE A 87 11.94 -3.17 1.54
N LEU A 88 12.49 -3.21 2.74
CA LEU A 88 12.82 -1.98 3.48
C LEU A 88 13.85 -1.12 2.72
N ARG A 89 14.88 -1.76 2.15
CA ARG A 89 15.89 -1.08 1.33
C ARG A 89 15.23 -0.40 0.11
N LEU A 90 14.28 -1.07 -0.54
CA LEU A 90 13.53 -0.46 -1.63
C LEU A 90 12.77 0.79 -1.19
N LEU A 91 12.08 0.74 -0.04
CA LEU A 91 11.36 1.90 0.50
C LEU A 91 12.30 3.07 0.80
N ASN A 92 13.47 2.79 1.39
CA ASN A 92 14.48 3.81 1.68
C ASN A 92 15.00 4.48 0.39
N LEU A 93 15.32 3.69 -0.62
CA LEU A 93 15.83 4.19 -1.90
C LEU A 93 14.75 4.95 -2.71
N ASP A 94 13.49 4.48 -2.69
CA ASP A 94 12.37 5.21 -3.30
C ASP A 94 12.17 6.56 -2.57
N MET A 95 12.21 6.60 -1.22
CA MET A 95 12.09 7.85 -0.46
C MET A 95 13.21 8.85 -0.79
N GLN A 96 14.45 8.38 -0.92
CA GLN A 96 15.57 9.25 -1.33
C GLN A 96 15.38 9.84 -2.73
N ALA A 97 14.79 9.07 -3.63
CA ALA A 97 14.58 9.51 -5.02
C ALA A 97 13.35 10.41 -5.18
N ASP A 98 12.25 10.07 -4.51
CA ASP A 98 10.94 10.69 -4.76
C ASP A 98 10.72 11.95 -3.90
N LEU A 99 11.26 12.02 -2.67
CA LEU A 99 11.03 13.15 -1.77
C LEU A 99 11.60 14.48 -2.29
N PRO A 100 12.80 14.53 -2.89
CA PRO A 100 13.29 15.77 -3.53
C PRO A 100 12.36 16.26 -4.64
N LEU A 101 11.88 15.36 -5.48
CA LEU A 101 10.94 15.69 -6.57
C LEU A 101 9.61 16.19 -6.04
N TYR A 102 9.13 15.62 -4.93
CA TYR A 102 7.94 16.10 -4.27
C TYR A 102 8.11 17.54 -3.77
N PHE A 103 9.21 17.85 -3.11
CA PHE A 103 9.49 19.21 -2.66
C PHE A 103 9.61 20.19 -3.82
N GLU A 104 10.25 19.81 -4.91
CA GLU A 104 10.39 20.66 -6.10
C GLU A 104 9.02 21.00 -6.72
N ASN A 105 8.13 20.04 -6.81
CA ASN A 105 6.88 20.18 -7.56
C ASN A 105 5.69 20.67 -6.73
N PHE A 106 5.66 20.38 -5.43
CA PHE A 106 4.46 20.55 -4.60
C PHE A 106 4.66 21.40 -3.34
N SER A 107 5.89 21.75 -2.98
CA SER A 107 6.11 22.57 -1.81
C SER A 107 5.96 24.07 -2.12
N SER A 108 5.79 24.86 -1.07
CA SER A 108 5.75 26.33 -1.19
C SER A 108 7.12 26.88 -1.62
N LYS A 109 7.12 28.08 -2.21
CA LYS A 109 8.36 28.78 -2.62
C LYS A 109 9.34 29.04 -1.46
N ASN A 110 8.84 29.04 -0.22
CA ASN A 110 9.64 29.24 0.99
C ASN A 110 10.14 27.93 1.61
N ASN A 111 9.91 26.80 0.95
CA ASN A 111 10.41 25.52 1.43
C ASN A 111 11.94 25.49 1.38
N VAL A 112 12.53 25.07 2.50
CA VAL A 112 14.00 24.94 2.66
C VAL A 112 14.48 23.49 2.54
N PHE A 113 13.54 22.55 2.45
CA PHE A 113 13.84 21.13 2.36
C PHE A 113 14.01 20.66 0.92
N ASN A 114 15.03 19.84 0.69
CA ASN A 114 15.35 19.28 -0.63
C ASN A 114 15.55 17.76 -0.62
N GLY A 115 15.22 17.12 0.52
CA GLY A 115 15.33 15.68 0.70
C GLY A 115 15.44 15.30 2.17
N VAL A 116 15.65 14.02 2.44
CA VAL A 116 15.67 13.48 3.81
C VAL A 116 16.81 14.09 4.65
N GLN A 117 17.99 14.29 4.05
CA GLN A 117 19.13 14.86 4.78
C GLN A 117 18.81 16.27 5.31
N SER A 118 18.20 17.14 4.53
CA SER A 118 17.84 18.48 4.97
C SER A 118 16.84 18.50 6.13
N ILE A 119 15.96 17.50 6.21
CA ILE A 119 15.06 17.30 7.36
C ILE A 119 15.86 16.88 8.59
N ILE A 120 16.81 15.95 8.45
CA ILE A 120 17.69 15.53 9.53
C ILE A 120 18.47 16.72 10.09
N ASP A 121 19.05 17.53 9.22
CA ASP A 121 19.85 18.70 9.61
C ASP A 121 18.99 19.75 10.34
N PHE A 122 17.80 20.02 9.84
CA PHE A 122 16.83 20.88 10.51
C PHE A 122 16.47 20.36 11.91
N ASN A 123 16.21 19.07 12.03
CA ASN A 123 15.84 18.44 13.29
C ASN A 123 16.99 18.49 14.30
N ASN A 124 18.22 18.28 13.85
CA ASN A 124 19.43 18.35 14.69
C ASN A 124 19.67 19.74 15.27
N GLY A 125 19.19 20.80 14.64
CA GLY A 125 19.29 22.18 15.14
C GLY A 125 18.52 22.42 16.44
N ASP A 126 17.52 21.59 16.76
CA ASP A 126 16.77 21.63 18.01
C ASP A 126 16.15 20.25 18.27
N SER A 127 16.99 19.27 18.54
CA SER A 127 16.60 17.86 18.64
C SER A 127 15.66 17.57 19.80
N LEU A 128 15.74 18.32 20.89
CA LEU A 128 14.87 18.13 22.04
C LEU A 128 13.40 18.43 21.73
N ASN A 129 13.14 19.45 20.92
CA ASN A 129 11.78 19.87 20.58
C ASN A 129 11.28 19.22 19.27
N ARG A 130 12.17 19.03 18.28
CA ARG A 130 11.77 18.59 16.94
C ARG A 130 11.72 17.08 16.78
N VAL A 131 12.60 16.36 17.51
CA VAL A 131 12.66 14.88 17.43
C VAL A 131 12.84 14.24 18.81
N PRO A 132 11.95 14.47 19.77
CA PRO A 132 12.08 13.95 21.13
C PRO A 132 12.15 12.43 21.21
N TYR A 133 11.68 11.72 20.18
CA TYR A 133 11.74 10.25 20.06
C TYR A 133 12.85 9.76 19.14
N GLY A 134 13.72 10.68 18.67
CA GLY A 134 14.80 10.39 17.73
C GLY A 134 14.34 10.29 16.27
N GLN A 135 15.28 10.06 15.35
CA GLN A 135 15.01 10.02 13.90
C GLN A 135 15.75 8.88 13.18
N LYS A 136 15.85 7.72 13.82
CA LYS A 136 16.56 6.55 13.28
C LYS A 136 16.07 6.12 11.90
N ILE A 137 14.78 6.28 11.62
CA ILE A 137 14.20 5.94 10.30
C ILE A 137 14.83 6.84 9.22
N PHE A 138 14.87 8.15 9.42
CA PHE A 138 15.50 9.06 8.46
C PHE A 138 16.98 8.79 8.29
N GLN A 139 17.68 8.52 9.38
CA GLN A 139 19.11 8.12 9.34
C GLN A 139 19.30 6.83 8.55
N GLY A 140 18.43 5.83 8.74
CA GLY A 140 18.43 4.60 7.97
C GLY A 140 18.18 4.83 6.48
N ILE A 141 17.27 5.75 6.13
CA ILE A 141 16.99 6.11 4.74
C ILE A 141 18.25 6.67 4.08
N VAL A 142 18.91 7.68 4.66
CA VAL A 142 20.09 8.31 4.03
C VAL A 142 21.34 7.42 4.03
N SER A 143 21.43 6.44 4.94
CA SER A 143 22.53 5.49 4.98
C SER A 143 22.43 4.38 3.94
N ASP A 144 21.22 4.16 3.40
CA ASP A 144 21.02 3.12 2.40
C ASP A 144 21.52 3.60 1.02
N THR A 145 22.35 2.78 0.39
CA THR A 145 22.92 3.11 -0.92
C THR A 145 22.73 1.94 -1.88
N ALA A 146 22.47 2.26 -3.14
CA ALA A 146 22.43 1.28 -4.21
C ALA A 146 22.77 1.92 -5.56
N THR A 147 23.43 1.15 -6.41
CA THR A 147 23.54 1.48 -7.83
C THR A 147 22.15 1.38 -8.51
N LYS A 148 21.97 2.04 -9.65
CA LYS A 148 20.74 1.91 -10.46
C LYS A 148 20.44 0.45 -10.83
N LYS A 149 21.48 -0.37 -11.01
CA LYS A 149 21.34 -1.80 -11.31
C LYS A 149 20.78 -2.57 -10.12
N GLU A 150 21.36 -2.42 -8.94
CA GLU A 150 20.91 -3.06 -7.71
C GLU A 150 19.47 -2.66 -7.37
N PHE A 151 19.14 -1.38 -7.50
CA PHE A 151 17.79 -0.89 -7.28
C PHE A 151 16.75 -1.58 -8.18
N LYS A 152 17.07 -1.73 -9.47
CA LYS A 152 16.21 -2.44 -10.43
C LYS A 152 16.10 -3.93 -10.09
N GLU A 153 17.19 -4.56 -9.67
CA GLU A 153 17.22 -5.97 -9.26
C GLU A 153 16.34 -6.20 -8.02
N ILE A 154 16.43 -5.36 -7.00
CA ILE A 154 15.58 -5.42 -5.80
C ILE A 154 14.09 -5.33 -6.19
N LYS A 155 13.72 -4.36 -7.04
CA LYS A 155 12.33 -4.22 -7.54
C LYS A 155 11.84 -5.48 -8.26
N ASN A 156 12.68 -6.06 -9.10
CA ASN A 156 12.33 -7.26 -9.86
C ASN A 156 12.15 -8.48 -8.94
N ILE A 157 13.03 -8.67 -7.97
CA ILE A 157 12.96 -9.77 -6.99
C ILE A 157 11.67 -9.65 -6.15
N ILE A 158 11.40 -8.47 -5.60
CA ILE A 158 10.20 -8.26 -4.77
C ILE A 158 8.92 -8.50 -5.60
N LYS A 159 8.89 -8.00 -6.84
CA LYS A 159 7.75 -8.19 -7.74
C LYS A 159 7.55 -9.66 -8.11
N ALA A 160 8.62 -10.38 -8.40
CA ALA A 160 8.58 -11.81 -8.73
C ALA A 160 8.10 -12.64 -7.52
N ASN A 161 8.68 -12.39 -6.34
CA ASN A 161 8.30 -13.09 -5.11
C ASN A 161 6.84 -12.82 -4.71
N GLY A 162 6.40 -11.56 -4.79
CA GLY A 162 5.01 -11.20 -4.50
C GLY A 162 4.03 -11.88 -5.46
N ARG A 163 4.37 -11.95 -6.76
CA ARG A 163 3.54 -12.66 -7.74
C ARG A 163 3.48 -14.16 -7.45
N ALA A 164 4.62 -14.81 -7.25
CA ALA A 164 4.70 -16.23 -6.94
C ALA A 164 3.93 -16.59 -5.66
N TYR A 165 3.93 -15.72 -4.66
CA TYR A 165 3.13 -15.90 -3.44
C TYR A 165 1.63 -16.01 -3.72
N PHE A 166 1.07 -15.11 -4.53
CA PHE A 166 -0.35 -15.16 -4.87
C PHE A 166 -0.69 -16.34 -5.80
N GLU A 167 0.19 -16.70 -6.72
CA GLU A 167 0.00 -17.86 -7.61
C GLU A 167 -0.01 -19.18 -6.84
N LEU A 168 0.70 -19.26 -5.70
CA LEU A 168 0.68 -20.46 -4.83
C LEU A 168 -0.56 -20.56 -3.95
N MET A 169 -1.29 -19.46 -3.73
CA MET A 169 -2.48 -19.43 -2.89
C MET A 169 -3.79 -19.60 -3.67
N MET A 170 -3.76 -19.39 -4.98
CA MET A 170 -4.95 -19.50 -5.86
C MET A 170 -4.98 -20.81 -6.61
#